data_fe98d734c276494be3ad6a180e71bdca
#
_entry.id   fe98d734c276494be3ad6a180e71bdca
#
_cell.length_a   1.000
_cell.length_b   1.000
_cell.length_c   1.000
_cell.angle_alpha   90.00
_cell.angle_beta   90.00
_cell.angle_gamma   90.00
#
_symmetry.space_group_name_H-M   'P 1'
#
loop_
_entity.id
_entity.type
_entity.pdbx_description
1 polymer ?
#
loop_
_entity_poly.entity_id
_entity_poly.type
_entity_poly.pdbx_seq_one_letter_code
_entity_poly.pdbx_strand_id
1 'polypeptide(L)' 'MERHEAKLNGTAFGTQDWPDRLRVHAAIYREIAKRTDDPFIKNELLDLASVCEEVAGNIEDHLTRH' A
#
# COMPACT_ATOMS: atom_id res chain seq x y z
N MET A 1 -18.98 11.53 19.93
CA MET A 1 -18.67 11.23 19.53
C MET A 1 -18.22 10.84 19.13
N GLU A 2 -18.19 10.55 19.00
CA GLU A 2 -17.81 10.00 18.62
C GLU A 2 -17.32 9.58 17.98
N ARG A 3 -17.38 9.46 17.97
CA ARG A 3 -16.88 8.90 17.34
C ARG A 3 -16.37 8.45 16.80
N HIS A 4 -16.31 8.23 16.83
CA HIS A 4 -15.82 7.61 16.40
C HIS A 4 -15.32 7.22 15.86
N GLU A 5 -15.35 7.22 16.06
CA GLU A 5 -14.83 6.76 15.67
C GLU A 5 -14.19 6.38 15.30
N ALA A 6 -14.19 6.45 15.47
CA ALA A 6 -13.52 5.96 15.16
C ALA A 6 -12.92 5.38 15.07
N LYS A 7 -13.01 5.03 15.31
CA LYS A 7 -12.49 4.51 15.27
C LYS A 7 -12.17 3.91 14.84
N LEU A 8 -12.30 3.75 14.79
CA LEU A 8 -12.00 3.12 14.37
C LEU A 8 -11.66 2.74 13.90
N ASN A 9 -11.74 2.62 13.95
CA ASN A 9 -11.31 2.29 13.40
C ASN A 9 -10.79 1.93 13.06
N GLY A 10 -11.18 1.97 13.26
CA GLY A 10 -10.78 0.92 12.59
C GLY A 10 -9.43 0.49 12.64
N THR A 11 -9.06 0.40 13.42
CA THR A 11 -7.74 0.29 13.66
C THR A 11 -7.23 -1.09 13.83
N ALA A 12 -7.92 -1.91 14.52
CA ALA A 12 -7.44 -3.24 14.76
C ALA A 12 -7.28 -4.01 13.47
N PHE A 13 -8.25 -3.89 12.62
CA PHE A 13 -8.20 -4.58 11.35
C PHE A 13 -7.16 -3.96 10.42
N GLY A 14 -6.79 -2.74 10.70
CA GLY A 14 -5.88 -2.03 9.84
C GLY A 14 -4.54 -2.70 9.69
N THR A 15 -4.03 -3.28 10.75
CA THR A 15 -2.73 -3.90 10.70
C THR A 15 -2.69 -5.07 9.74
N GLN A 16 -3.72 -5.89 9.73
CA GLN A 16 -3.75 -7.05 8.85
C GLN A 16 -4.08 -6.69 7.42
N ASP A 17 -4.81 -5.59 7.22
CA ASP A 17 -5.23 -5.17 5.89
C ASP A 17 -4.15 -4.39 5.16
N TRP A 18 -3.19 -3.82 5.88
CA TRP A 18 -2.20 -2.95 5.28
C TRP A 18 -1.41 -3.60 4.14
N PRO A 19 -0.94 -4.85 4.26
CA PRO A 19 -0.21 -5.45 3.15
C PRO A 19 -1.07 -5.55 1.89
N ASP A 20 -2.34 -5.93 2.03
CA ASP A 20 -3.22 -6.04 0.88
C ASP A 20 -3.46 -4.67 0.25
N ARG A 21 -3.66 -3.65 1.08
CA ARG A 21 -3.89 -2.30 0.57
C ARG A 21 -2.67 -1.77 -0.16
N LEU A 22 -1.49 -2.05 0.37
CA LEU A 22 -0.26 -1.61 -0.27
C LEU A 22 -0.07 -2.31 -1.62
N ARG A 23 -0.44 -3.57 -1.72
CA ARG A 23 -0.36 -4.27 -2.99
C ARG A 23 -1.34 -3.74 -4.01
N VAL A 24 -2.54 -3.35 -3.56
CA VAL A 24 -3.51 -2.71 -4.44
C VAL A 24 -2.96 -1.40 -4.95
N HIS A 25 -2.36 -0.59 -4.08
CA HIS A 25 -1.76 0.67 -4.49
C HIS A 25 -0.63 0.43 -5.49
N ALA A 26 0.19 -0.60 -5.26
CA ALA A 26 1.27 -0.92 -6.19
C ALA A 26 0.70 -1.25 -7.58
N ALA A 27 -0.37 -2.02 -7.63
CA ALA A 27 -0.99 -2.36 -8.90
C ALA A 27 -1.54 -1.12 -9.60
N ILE A 28 -2.14 -0.20 -8.83
CA ILE A 28 -2.66 1.04 -9.38
C ILE A 28 -1.52 1.88 -9.96
N TYR A 29 -0.42 2.02 -9.23
CA TYR A 29 0.73 2.78 -9.72
C TYR A 29 1.27 2.19 -11.01
N ARG A 30 1.33 0.86 -11.09
CA ARG A 30 1.80 0.21 -12.32
C ARG A 30 0.86 0.47 -13.49
N GLU A 31 -0.44 0.46 -13.24
CA GLU A 31 -1.41 0.76 -14.30
C GLU A 31 -1.27 2.19 -14.79
N ILE A 32 -1.09 3.13 -13.88
CA ILE A 32 -0.90 4.51 -14.26
C ILE A 32 0.40 4.66 -15.04
N ALA A 33 1.45 3.96 -14.61
CA ALA A 33 2.73 4.02 -15.31
C ALA A 33 2.62 3.55 -16.75
N LYS A 34 1.80 2.52 -17.01
CA LYS A 34 1.60 2.02 -18.36
C LYS A 34 0.98 3.06 -19.26
N ARG A 35 0.19 3.97 -18.71
CA ARG A 35 -0.52 4.99 -19.47
C ARG A 35 0.22 6.31 -19.51
N THR A 36 1.35 6.40 -18.83
CA THR A 36 2.11 7.63 -18.73
C THR A 36 3.17 7.66 -19.81
N ASP A 37 3.20 8.75 -20.58
CA ASP A 37 4.18 8.90 -21.65
C ASP A 37 5.49 9.48 -21.16
N ASP A 38 5.47 10.18 -20.03
CA ASP A 38 6.66 10.83 -19.48
C ASP A 38 7.52 9.78 -18.79
N PRO A 39 8.74 9.53 -19.28
CA PRO A 39 9.57 8.48 -18.69
C PRO A 39 9.99 8.77 -17.24
N PHE A 40 10.13 10.05 -16.88
CA PHE A 40 10.49 10.38 -15.52
C PHE A 40 9.35 10.01 -14.56
N ILE A 41 8.14 10.42 -14.91
CA ILE A 41 6.97 10.13 -14.08
C ILE A 41 6.71 8.62 -14.04
N LYS A 42 6.87 7.97 -15.17
CA LYS A 42 6.70 6.53 -15.26
C LYS A 42 7.64 5.81 -14.28
N ASN A 43 8.91 6.20 -14.27
CA ASN A 43 9.88 5.61 -13.36
C ASN A 43 9.52 5.87 -11.91
N GLU A 44 9.05 7.08 -11.59
CA GLU A 44 8.65 7.40 -10.23
C GLU A 44 7.48 6.52 -9.77
N LEU A 45 6.53 6.30 -10.66
CA LEU A 45 5.38 5.45 -10.33
C LEU A 45 5.80 4.00 -10.11
N LEU A 46 6.73 3.51 -10.93
CA LEU A 46 7.23 2.14 -10.77
C LEU A 46 8.01 2.00 -9.46
N ASP A 47 8.78 3.02 -9.10
CA ASP A 47 9.49 3.02 -7.83
C ASP A 47 8.52 2.99 -6.66
N LEU A 48 7.45 3.80 -6.72
CA LEU A 48 6.44 3.80 -5.67
C LEU A 48 5.78 2.43 -5.55
N ALA A 49 5.50 1.79 -6.67
CA ALA A 49 4.92 0.46 -6.65
C ALA A 49 5.85 -0.54 -5.96
N SER A 50 7.14 -0.46 -6.28
CA SER A 50 8.12 -1.35 -5.66
C SER A 50 8.21 -1.13 -4.15
N VAL A 51 8.20 0.13 -3.72
CA VAL A 51 8.26 0.45 -2.31
C VAL A 51 7.01 -0.09 -1.60
N CYS A 52 5.84 0.07 -2.21
CA CYS A 52 4.61 -0.43 -1.61
C CYS A 52 4.68 -1.94 -1.40
N GLU A 53 5.20 -2.67 -2.38
CA GLU A 53 5.32 -4.11 -2.27
C GLU A 53 6.35 -4.52 -1.22
N GLU A 54 7.44 -3.79 -1.16
CA GLU A 54 8.48 -4.06 -0.18
C GLU A 54 7.96 -3.87 1.23
N VAL A 55 7.26 -2.76 1.45
CA VAL A 55 6.67 -2.48 2.76
C VAL A 55 5.63 -3.53 3.10
N ALA A 56 4.80 -3.93 2.12
CA ALA A 56 3.80 -4.96 2.35
C ALA A 56 4.46 -6.27 2.79
N GLY A 57 5.55 -6.64 2.14
CA GLY A 57 6.29 -7.84 2.51
C GLY A 57 6.86 -7.75 3.91
N ASN A 58 7.40 -6.59 4.26
CA ASN A 58 7.95 -6.38 5.60
C ASN A 58 6.88 -6.47 6.67
N ILE A 59 5.71 -5.91 6.42
CA ILE A 59 4.61 -5.97 7.36
C ILE A 59 4.16 -7.42 7.55
N GLU A 60 4.01 -8.16 6.46
CA GLU A 60 3.59 -9.56 6.55
C GLU A 60 4.60 -10.39 7.29
N ASP A 61 5.88 -10.17 7.01
CA ASP A 61 6.94 -10.89 7.69
C ASP A 61 6.90 -10.62 9.19
N HIS A 62 6.69 -9.36 9.55
CA HIS A 62 6.60 -8.98 10.95
C HIS A 62 5.40 -9.65 11.63
N LEU A 63 4.26 -9.68 10.95
CA LEU A 63 3.05 -10.28 11.50
C LEU A 63 3.19 -11.78 11.68
N THR A 64 3.90 -12.46 10.79
CA THR A 64 4.02 -13.90 10.83
C THR A 64 5.10 -14.39 11.78
N ARG A 65 5.97 -13.53 12.24
CA ARG A 65 7.03 -13.91 13.14
C ARG A 65 6.57 -14.15 14.57
N HIS A 66 5.37 -13.81 14.88
CA HIS A 66 4.83 -14.07 16.18
C HIS A 66 4.19 -15.42 16.22
#